data_ddb0315f446f56cf03654656f67a4323
#
_entry.id   ddb0315f446f56cf03654656f67a4323
#
_cell.length_a   1.000
_cell.length_b   1.000
_cell.length_c   1.000
_cell.angle_alpha   90.00
_cell.angle_beta   90.00
_cell.angle_gamma   90.00
#
_symmetry.space_group_name_H-M   'P 1'
#
loop_
_entity.id
_entity.type
_entity.pdbx_description
1 polymer ?
#
loop_
_entity_poly.entity_id
_entity_poly.type
_entity_poly.pdbx_seq_one_letter_code
_entity_poly.pdbx_strand_id
1 'polypeptide(L)'
;RWVFDGTAACAIPTDVSRAMLHGWYARNGVSLGNPKLGFVCTSQIVDGQHGLAGYFQEFEHELAPEERLRFRPGEMPPPFDEAAAPQLPEREWPVDRLIKAKRNYAIEYIRTGLPRLAELFGPVDAAFLGRIAGRVIGAQYYKAIAARIEIAPGGAAGFAHFMAALALGEGDEASVNVRGNEAEVERSGWRLARGWGDQPPELFEAWNGLWEGALMAHDRSLELAVTARQDLGDAATSWRIRPTSA
;
A
#
# COMPACT_ATOMS: atom_id res chain seq x y z
N ARG A 1 -18.10 -2.81 -5.37
CA ARG A 1 -18.26 -1.95 -4.18
C ARG A 1 -17.06 -2.17 -3.27
N TRP A 2 -16.35 -1.10 -2.95
CA TRP A 2 -15.19 -1.13 -2.08
C TRP A 2 -15.52 -0.50 -0.72
N VAL A 3 -15.09 -1.14 0.37
CA VAL A 3 -15.32 -0.71 1.74
C VAL A 3 -14.00 -0.71 2.46
N PHE A 4 -13.69 0.37 3.17
CA PHE A 4 -12.55 0.40 4.08
C PHE A 4 -12.83 -0.46 5.31
N ASP A 5 -11.89 -1.29 5.69
CA ASP A 5 -12.01 -2.12 6.88
C ASP A 5 -11.60 -1.36 8.15
N GLY A 6 -12.31 -1.63 9.24
CA GLY A 6 -11.97 -1.15 10.56
C GLY A 6 -12.06 0.38 10.71
N THR A 7 -11.22 0.92 11.57
CA THR A 7 -11.21 2.35 11.94
C THR A 7 -10.74 3.28 10.83
N ALA A 8 -10.11 2.76 9.78
CA ALA A 8 -9.67 3.56 8.63
C ALA A 8 -10.83 4.29 7.95
N ALA A 9 -12.02 3.67 7.92
CA ALA A 9 -13.23 4.28 7.35
C ALA A 9 -13.64 5.59 8.05
N CYS A 10 -13.39 5.71 9.35
CA CYS A 10 -13.74 6.87 10.16
C CYS A 10 -12.66 7.97 10.17
N ALA A 11 -11.45 7.64 9.70
CA ALA A 11 -10.28 8.52 9.82
C ALA A 11 -9.99 9.35 8.57
N ILE A 12 -10.65 9.06 7.43
CA ILE A 12 -10.40 9.75 6.16
C ILE A 12 -11.35 10.95 6.02
N PRO A 13 -10.84 12.20 6.01
CA PRO A 13 -11.66 13.36 5.72
C PRO A 13 -12.26 13.30 4.30
N THR A 14 -13.47 13.84 4.14
CA THR A 14 -14.18 13.87 2.85
C THR A 14 -13.34 14.48 1.73
N ASP A 15 -12.60 15.56 2.00
CA ASP A 15 -11.77 16.23 1.01
C ASP A 15 -10.60 15.34 0.54
N VAL A 16 -10.01 14.53 1.43
CA VAL A 16 -8.98 13.56 1.07
C VAL A 16 -9.57 12.47 0.17
N SER A 17 -10.75 11.93 0.51
CA SER A 17 -11.43 10.95 -0.34
C SER A 17 -11.73 11.51 -1.72
N ARG A 18 -12.24 12.73 -1.81
CA ARG A 18 -12.51 13.42 -3.08
C ARG A 18 -11.24 13.66 -3.90
N ALA A 19 -10.16 14.10 -3.26
CA ALA A 19 -8.87 14.27 -3.92
C ALA A 19 -8.33 12.94 -4.49
N MET A 20 -8.50 11.84 -3.77
CA MET A 20 -8.16 10.50 -4.26
C MET A 20 -9.00 10.10 -5.48
N LEU A 21 -10.30 10.38 -5.47
CA LEU A 21 -11.18 10.12 -6.61
C LEU A 21 -10.78 10.95 -7.84
N HIS A 22 -10.41 12.21 -7.65
CA HIS A 22 -9.88 13.06 -8.72
C HIS A 22 -8.56 12.54 -9.28
N GLY A 23 -7.63 12.17 -8.41
CA GLY A 23 -6.32 11.67 -8.83
C GLY A 23 -6.39 10.30 -9.50
N TRP A 24 -7.37 9.49 -9.16
CA TRP A 24 -7.48 8.11 -9.62
C TRP A 24 -8.57 7.92 -10.67
N TYR A 25 -9.85 8.00 -10.24
CA TYR A 25 -10.96 7.65 -11.12
C TYR A 25 -11.17 8.65 -12.25
N ALA A 26 -11.15 9.95 -11.93
CA ALA A 26 -11.29 10.99 -12.94
C ALA A 26 -10.14 11.00 -13.97
N ARG A 27 -8.94 10.49 -13.57
CA ARG A 27 -7.78 10.43 -14.43
C ARG A 27 -7.76 9.21 -15.38
N ASN A 28 -8.63 8.24 -15.16
CA ASN A 28 -8.65 7.03 -16.01
C ASN A 28 -8.86 7.35 -17.49
N GLY A 29 -9.74 8.30 -17.82
CA GLY A 29 -9.93 8.73 -19.19
C GLY A 29 -8.65 9.24 -19.84
N VAL A 30 -7.87 10.05 -19.10
CA VAL A 30 -6.57 10.54 -19.58
C VAL A 30 -5.58 9.41 -19.79
N SER A 31 -5.50 8.48 -18.81
CA SER A 31 -4.56 7.35 -18.85
C SER A 31 -4.88 6.37 -19.98
N LEU A 32 -6.15 6.23 -20.35
CA LEU A 32 -6.63 5.37 -21.42
C LEU A 32 -6.68 6.07 -22.79
N GLY A 33 -6.32 7.37 -22.87
CA GLY A 33 -6.41 8.15 -24.09
C GLY A 33 -7.86 8.43 -24.54
N ASN A 34 -8.85 8.31 -23.63
CA ASN A 34 -10.25 8.62 -23.90
C ASN A 34 -10.68 9.90 -23.14
N PRO A 35 -10.60 11.08 -23.78
CA PRO A 35 -10.94 12.35 -23.14
C PRO A 35 -12.42 12.49 -22.80
N LYS A 36 -13.27 11.60 -23.31
CA LYS A 36 -14.73 11.58 -23.06
C LYS A 36 -15.11 10.73 -21.85
N LEU A 37 -14.16 9.95 -21.27
CA LEU A 37 -14.44 9.06 -20.15
C LEU A 37 -14.35 9.80 -18.83
N GLY A 38 -15.45 9.77 -18.06
CA GLY A 38 -15.53 10.31 -16.70
C GLY A 38 -16.02 9.29 -15.70
N PHE A 39 -15.91 9.62 -14.41
CA PHE A 39 -16.40 8.79 -13.32
C PHE A 39 -17.56 9.49 -12.59
N VAL A 40 -18.66 8.76 -12.39
CA VAL A 40 -19.81 9.18 -11.60
C VAL A 40 -19.76 8.44 -10.26
N CYS A 41 -19.50 9.15 -9.18
CA CYS A 41 -19.49 8.63 -7.82
C CYS A 41 -20.90 8.70 -7.23
N THR A 42 -21.46 7.54 -6.88
CA THR A 42 -22.84 7.45 -6.34
C THR A 42 -22.90 7.19 -4.85
N SER A 43 -21.77 6.82 -4.22
CA SER A 43 -21.68 6.56 -2.79
C SER A 43 -20.24 6.70 -2.29
N GLN A 44 -20.06 7.27 -1.10
CA GLN A 44 -18.79 7.36 -0.38
C GLN A 44 -18.97 7.06 1.10
N ILE A 45 -18.05 6.27 1.68
CA ILE A 45 -18.06 5.98 3.14
C ILE A 45 -17.92 7.25 3.95
N VAL A 46 -17.06 8.16 3.50
CA VAL A 46 -16.76 9.43 4.18
C VAL A 46 -17.96 10.38 4.26
N ASP A 47 -18.96 10.18 3.43
CA ASP A 47 -20.23 10.93 3.45
C ASP A 47 -21.32 10.17 4.24
N GLY A 48 -20.95 9.17 5.06
CA GLY A 48 -21.87 8.35 5.85
C GLY A 48 -22.62 7.29 5.04
N GLN A 49 -22.21 7.03 3.80
CA GLN A 49 -22.86 6.05 2.93
C GLN A 49 -22.13 4.70 2.99
N HIS A 50 -22.84 3.63 2.59
CA HIS A 50 -22.27 2.29 2.62
C HIS A 50 -21.36 2.03 1.40
N GLY A 51 -20.06 2.12 1.61
CA GLY A 51 -19.04 1.80 0.62
C GLY A 51 -18.79 2.92 -0.39
N LEU A 52 -17.74 2.75 -1.19
CA LEU A 52 -17.48 3.52 -2.39
C LEU A 52 -18.15 2.82 -3.57
N ALA A 53 -19.03 3.52 -4.26
CA ALA A 53 -19.71 3.03 -5.45
C ALA A 53 -19.76 4.11 -6.54
N GLY A 54 -19.82 3.67 -7.78
CA GLY A 54 -19.90 4.54 -8.94
C GLY A 54 -19.77 3.74 -10.22
N TYR A 55 -19.74 4.45 -11.33
CA TYR A 55 -19.56 3.87 -12.65
C TYR A 55 -18.79 4.84 -13.56
N PHE A 56 -18.13 4.28 -14.56
CA PHE A 56 -17.54 5.05 -15.64
C PHE A 56 -18.59 5.30 -16.72
N GLN A 57 -18.58 6.52 -17.23
CA GLN A 57 -19.47 6.95 -18.31
C GLN A 57 -18.67 7.62 -19.41
N GLU A 58 -18.93 7.22 -20.65
CA GLU A 58 -18.45 7.95 -21.81
C GLU A 58 -19.48 9.00 -22.20
N PHE A 59 -19.03 10.23 -22.34
CA PHE A 59 -19.87 11.39 -22.67
C PHE A 59 -19.78 11.70 -24.17
N GLU A 60 -20.71 12.46 -24.70
CA GLU A 60 -20.72 12.83 -26.12
C GLU A 60 -19.60 13.84 -26.47
N HIS A 61 -19.09 14.59 -25.51
CA HIS A 61 -18.04 15.60 -25.67
C HIS A 61 -16.79 15.26 -24.84
N GLU A 62 -15.69 15.90 -25.17
CA GLU A 62 -14.47 15.85 -24.36
C GLU A 62 -14.69 16.58 -23.03
N LEU A 63 -14.26 15.95 -21.93
CA LEU A 63 -14.45 16.45 -20.59
C LEU A 63 -13.31 17.37 -20.16
N ALA A 64 -13.64 18.56 -19.67
CA ALA A 64 -12.70 19.38 -18.91
C ALA A 64 -12.29 18.64 -17.61
N PRO A 65 -11.13 18.95 -17.02
CA PRO A 65 -10.65 18.25 -15.81
C PRO A 65 -11.68 18.17 -14.68
N GLU A 66 -12.42 19.24 -14.44
CA GLU A 66 -13.47 19.38 -13.43
C GLU A 66 -14.73 18.56 -13.72
N GLU A 67 -14.97 18.21 -14.97
CA GLU A 67 -16.13 17.44 -15.40
C GLU A 67 -15.91 15.92 -15.30
N ARG A 68 -14.66 15.48 -15.14
CA ARG A 68 -14.28 14.06 -15.16
C ARG A 68 -14.71 13.30 -13.89
N LEU A 69 -15.05 14.00 -12.83
CA LEU A 69 -15.60 13.44 -11.60
C LEU A 69 -16.91 14.13 -11.27
N ARG A 70 -17.98 13.36 -11.20
CA ARG A 70 -19.31 13.84 -10.84
C ARG A 70 -19.80 13.10 -9.61
N PHE A 71 -20.41 13.82 -8.67
CA PHE A 71 -21.03 13.23 -7.48
C PHE A 71 -22.54 13.23 -7.66
N ARG A 72 -23.13 12.03 -7.61
CA ARG A 72 -24.56 11.80 -7.68
C ARG A 72 -25.01 10.83 -6.59
N PRO A 73 -25.07 11.27 -5.34
CA PRO A 73 -25.42 10.42 -4.22
C PRO A 73 -26.80 9.79 -4.41
N GLY A 74 -26.88 8.48 -4.19
CA GLY A 74 -28.14 7.73 -4.30
C GLY A 74 -28.57 7.38 -5.72
N GLU A 75 -27.87 7.82 -6.75
CA GLU A 75 -28.13 7.36 -8.12
C GLU A 75 -27.76 5.87 -8.24
N MET A 76 -28.61 5.09 -8.85
CA MET A 76 -28.32 3.69 -9.15
C MET A 76 -27.45 3.61 -10.41
N PRO A 77 -26.32 2.88 -10.37
CA PRO A 77 -25.53 2.66 -11.56
C PRO A 77 -26.34 1.87 -12.60
N PRO A 78 -26.00 2.00 -13.88
CA PRO A 78 -26.60 1.17 -14.92
C PRO A 78 -26.50 -0.32 -14.56
N PRO A 79 -27.45 -1.16 -15.00
CA PRO A 79 -27.36 -2.59 -14.81
C PRO A 79 -26.03 -3.12 -15.38
N PHE A 80 -25.35 -3.95 -14.61
CA PHE A 80 -24.07 -4.56 -15.01
C PHE A 80 -24.30 -6.06 -15.22
N ASP A 81 -23.99 -6.54 -16.42
CA ASP A 81 -23.98 -7.96 -16.74
C ASP A 81 -22.54 -8.49 -16.64
N GLU A 82 -22.28 -9.26 -15.60
CA GLU A 82 -20.96 -9.85 -15.36
C GLU A 82 -20.57 -10.85 -16.45
N ALA A 83 -21.55 -11.56 -17.02
CA ALA A 83 -21.30 -12.54 -18.08
C ALA A 83 -20.92 -11.89 -19.42
N ALA A 84 -21.40 -10.66 -19.65
CA ALA A 84 -21.04 -9.87 -20.82
C ALA A 84 -19.77 -9.04 -20.64
N ALA A 85 -19.20 -8.99 -19.41
CA ALA A 85 -18.00 -8.22 -19.14
C ALA A 85 -16.79 -8.77 -19.91
N PRO A 86 -15.95 -7.90 -20.51
CA PRO A 86 -14.73 -8.34 -21.16
C PRO A 86 -13.83 -9.10 -20.19
N GLN A 87 -13.41 -10.28 -20.58
CA GLN A 87 -12.48 -11.10 -19.81
C GLN A 87 -11.06 -10.91 -20.34
N LEU A 88 -10.08 -10.94 -19.43
CA LEU A 88 -8.68 -10.95 -19.83
C LEU A 88 -8.37 -12.28 -20.52
N PRO A 89 -7.80 -12.28 -21.74
CA PRO A 89 -7.47 -13.51 -22.44
C PRO A 89 -6.45 -14.31 -21.62
N GLU A 90 -6.79 -15.55 -21.21
CA GLU A 90 -5.91 -16.41 -20.40
C GLU A 90 -4.53 -16.61 -21.05
N ARG A 91 -4.48 -16.71 -22.36
CA ARG A 91 -3.23 -16.86 -23.12
C ARG A 91 -2.30 -15.67 -22.97
N GLU A 92 -2.85 -14.46 -22.87
CA GLU A 92 -2.07 -13.20 -22.75
C GLU A 92 -1.82 -12.83 -21.30
N TRP A 93 -2.67 -13.32 -20.40
CA TRP A 93 -2.64 -13.05 -18.97
C TRP A 93 -2.58 -14.32 -18.11
N PRO A 94 -1.52 -15.12 -18.24
CA PRO A 94 -1.32 -16.29 -17.37
C PRO A 94 -1.20 -15.85 -15.90
N VAL A 95 -1.46 -16.78 -14.99
CA VAL A 95 -1.55 -16.52 -13.54
C VAL A 95 -0.30 -15.80 -12.98
N ASP A 96 0.88 -16.21 -13.40
CA ASP A 96 2.15 -15.60 -12.99
C ASP A 96 2.28 -14.14 -13.45
N ARG A 97 1.81 -13.81 -14.66
CA ARG A 97 1.75 -12.44 -15.16
C ARG A 97 0.77 -11.58 -14.34
N LEU A 98 -0.39 -12.15 -13.98
CA LEU A 98 -1.37 -11.47 -13.12
C LEU A 98 -0.82 -11.20 -11.72
N ILE A 99 -0.15 -12.19 -11.12
CA ILE A 99 0.52 -12.03 -9.81
C ILE A 99 1.56 -10.93 -9.88
N LYS A 100 2.40 -10.94 -10.92
CA LYS A 100 3.41 -9.89 -11.13
C LYS A 100 2.78 -8.51 -11.32
N ALA A 101 1.70 -8.40 -12.09
CA ALA A 101 1.00 -7.14 -12.32
C ALA A 101 0.40 -6.59 -11.01
N LYS A 102 -0.30 -7.42 -10.24
CA LYS A 102 -0.88 -7.06 -8.93
C LYS A 102 0.19 -6.59 -7.94
N ARG A 103 1.31 -7.32 -7.86
CA ARG A 103 2.44 -6.94 -7.01
C ARG A 103 3.02 -5.59 -7.41
N ASN A 104 3.31 -5.38 -8.69
CA ASN A 104 3.87 -4.12 -9.17
C ASN A 104 2.91 -2.96 -8.93
N TYR A 105 1.62 -3.17 -9.13
CA TYR A 105 0.58 -2.19 -8.86
C TYR A 105 0.55 -1.77 -7.39
N ALA A 106 0.61 -2.72 -6.46
CA ALA A 106 0.63 -2.42 -5.03
C ALA A 106 1.90 -1.64 -4.60
N ILE A 107 3.06 -2.05 -5.13
CA ILE A 107 4.34 -1.40 -4.85
C ILE A 107 4.35 0.06 -5.34
N GLU A 108 3.72 0.33 -6.48
CA GLU A 108 3.72 1.67 -7.11
C GLU A 108 3.12 2.75 -6.22
N TYR A 109 2.14 2.42 -5.37
CA TYR A 109 1.57 3.39 -4.41
C TYR A 109 2.61 3.92 -3.43
N ILE A 110 3.43 3.04 -2.87
CA ILE A 110 4.46 3.44 -1.92
C ILE A 110 5.61 4.11 -2.64
N ARG A 111 6.02 3.55 -3.79
CA ARG A 111 7.11 4.07 -4.61
C ARG A 111 6.88 5.51 -5.05
N THR A 112 5.65 5.87 -5.43
CA THR A 112 5.30 7.22 -5.86
C THR A 112 4.80 8.10 -4.71
N GLY A 113 4.11 7.51 -3.74
CA GLY A 113 3.46 8.24 -2.65
C GLY A 113 4.45 8.85 -1.66
N LEU A 114 5.46 8.09 -1.23
CA LEU A 114 6.44 8.61 -0.27
C LEU A 114 7.28 9.76 -0.84
N PRO A 115 7.87 9.68 -2.05
CA PRO A 115 8.50 10.85 -2.68
C PRO A 115 7.57 12.04 -2.80
N ARG A 116 6.31 11.81 -3.16
CA ARG A 116 5.35 12.91 -3.28
C ARG A 116 5.04 13.59 -1.95
N LEU A 117 5.01 12.84 -0.85
CA LEU A 117 4.91 13.42 0.48
C LEU A 117 6.12 14.32 0.79
N ALA A 118 7.33 13.87 0.44
CA ALA A 118 8.55 14.67 0.65
C ALA A 118 8.56 15.95 -0.18
N GLU A 119 8.07 15.92 -1.42
CA GLU A 119 7.91 17.11 -2.25
C GLU A 119 6.92 18.12 -1.65
N LEU A 120 5.84 17.65 -1.04
CA LEU A 120 4.78 18.51 -0.49
C LEU A 120 5.08 19.07 0.90
N PHE A 121 5.71 18.28 1.76
CA PHE A 121 5.88 18.60 3.19
C PHE A 121 7.35 18.73 3.60
N GLY A 122 8.28 18.44 2.72
CA GLY A 122 9.69 18.27 3.04
C GLY A 122 10.00 16.88 3.62
N PRO A 123 11.28 16.46 3.58
CA PRO A 123 11.67 15.08 3.91
C PRO A 123 11.40 14.69 5.37
N VAL A 124 11.62 15.60 6.32
CA VAL A 124 11.44 15.34 7.75
C VAL A 124 9.98 15.11 8.11
N ASP A 125 9.10 16.00 7.67
CA ASP A 125 7.65 15.88 7.94
C ASP A 125 7.05 14.70 7.18
N ALA A 126 7.49 14.44 5.96
CA ALA A 126 7.07 13.26 5.19
C ALA A 126 7.48 11.95 5.88
N ALA A 127 8.69 11.88 6.41
CA ALA A 127 9.16 10.73 7.19
C ALA A 127 8.31 10.52 8.44
N PHE A 128 8.05 11.58 9.19
CA PHE A 128 7.24 11.54 10.40
C PHE A 128 5.80 11.09 10.11
N LEU A 129 5.11 11.73 9.16
CA LEU A 129 3.75 11.38 8.78
C LEU A 129 3.66 9.96 8.20
N GLY A 130 4.59 9.63 7.32
CA GLY A 130 4.66 8.30 6.71
C GLY A 130 4.93 7.21 7.75
N ARG A 131 5.81 7.45 8.73
CA ARG A 131 6.09 6.51 9.83
C ARG A 131 4.86 6.26 10.70
N ILE A 132 4.12 7.32 11.06
CA ILE A 132 2.86 7.16 11.81
C ILE A 132 1.86 6.32 11.00
N ALA A 133 1.63 6.67 9.73
CA ALA A 133 0.74 5.92 8.85
C ALA A 133 1.19 4.45 8.70
N GLY A 134 2.48 4.24 8.47
CA GLY A 134 3.08 2.90 8.38
C GLY A 134 2.83 2.08 9.65
N ARG A 135 3.05 2.66 10.84
CA ARG A 135 2.79 1.98 12.13
C ARG A 135 1.33 1.58 12.29
N VAL A 136 0.40 2.47 11.95
CA VAL A 136 -1.05 2.16 12.01
C VAL A 136 -1.39 1.02 11.06
N ILE A 137 -0.90 1.06 9.82
CA ILE A 137 -1.13 0.02 8.81
C ILE A 137 -0.52 -1.30 9.27
N GLY A 138 0.74 -1.30 9.71
CA GLY A 138 1.42 -2.49 10.21
C GLY A 138 0.67 -3.16 11.36
N ALA A 139 0.26 -2.37 12.36
CA ALA A 139 -0.50 -2.88 13.50
C ALA A 139 -1.88 -3.42 13.11
N GLN A 140 -2.57 -2.75 12.19
CA GLN A 140 -3.92 -3.13 11.77
C GLN A 140 -3.93 -4.44 10.98
N TYR A 141 -3.00 -4.60 10.04
CA TYR A 141 -3.05 -5.72 9.09
C TYR A 141 -2.18 -6.92 9.50
N TYR A 142 -1.26 -6.76 10.47
CA TYR A 142 -0.33 -7.80 10.87
C TYR A 142 -1.03 -9.15 11.11
N LYS A 143 -2.04 -9.21 11.98
CA LYS A 143 -2.70 -10.46 12.39
C LYS A 143 -3.34 -11.19 11.21
N ALA A 144 -4.02 -10.46 10.33
CA ALA A 144 -4.68 -11.05 9.17
C ALA A 144 -3.66 -11.61 8.16
N ILE A 145 -2.56 -10.89 7.93
CA ILE A 145 -1.51 -11.34 7.02
C ILE A 145 -0.75 -12.52 7.63
N ALA A 146 -0.32 -12.43 8.90
CA ALA A 146 0.42 -13.48 9.59
C ALA A 146 -0.36 -14.81 9.61
N ALA A 147 -1.67 -14.77 9.87
CA ALA A 147 -2.53 -15.94 9.80
C ALA A 147 -2.59 -16.54 8.38
N ARG A 148 -2.63 -15.69 7.34
CA ARG A 148 -2.71 -16.15 5.95
C ARG A 148 -1.42 -16.81 5.45
N ILE A 149 -0.27 -16.42 5.99
CA ILE A 149 1.05 -16.98 5.64
C ILE A 149 1.60 -17.91 6.73
N GLU A 150 0.73 -18.32 7.67
CA GLU A 150 1.00 -19.33 8.69
C GLU A 150 2.21 -19.01 9.60
N ILE A 151 2.37 -17.73 9.96
CA ILE A 151 3.43 -17.31 10.89
C ILE A 151 3.08 -17.70 12.32
N ALA A 152 4.05 -18.34 12.99
CA ALA A 152 3.92 -18.66 14.41
C ALA A 152 3.78 -17.38 15.27
N PRO A 153 2.86 -17.35 16.23
CA PRO A 153 2.66 -16.20 17.10
C PRO A 153 3.83 -16.05 18.09
N GLY A 154 4.27 -14.81 18.30
CA GLY A 154 5.26 -14.43 19.30
C GLY A 154 6.72 -14.76 18.93
N GLY A 155 7.64 -14.09 19.63
CA GLY A 155 9.07 -14.28 19.54
C GLY A 155 9.75 -13.70 18.29
N ALA A 156 11.06 -13.46 18.41
CA ALA A 156 11.84 -12.79 17.36
C ALA A 156 11.87 -13.60 16.05
N ALA A 157 11.96 -14.92 16.13
CA ALA A 157 11.98 -15.79 14.96
C ALA A 157 10.69 -15.71 14.14
N GLY A 158 9.51 -15.70 14.79
CA GLY A 158 8.23 -15.57 14.11
C GLY A 158 8.11 -14.27 13.34
N PHE A 159 8.51 -13.16 13.96
CA PHE A 159 8.50 -11.87 13.28
C PHE A 159 9.51 -11.78 12.14
N ALA A 160 10.70 -12.33 12.31
CA ALA A 160 11.70 -12.38 11.25
C ALA A 160 11.19 -13.14 10.01
N HIS A 161 10.56 -14.30 10.20
CA HIS A 161 9.94 -15.05 9.10
C HIS A 161 8.79 -14.29 8.45
N PHE A 162 8.00 -13.53 9.21
CA PHE A 162 6.97 -12.64 8.67
C PHE A 162 7.58 -11.58 7.72
N MET A 163 8.63 -10.88 8.17
CA MET A 163 9.32 -9.88 7.34
C MET A 163 9.89 -10.50 6.06
N ALA A 164 10.56 -11.64 6.18
CA ALA A 164 11.14 -12.35 5.04
C ALA A 164 10.07 -12.81 4.04
N ALA A 165 8.95 -13.36 4.52
CA ALA A 165 7.85 -13.78 3.66
C ALA A 165 7.25 -12.62 2.86
N LEU A 166 7.10 -11.44 3.48
CA LEU A 166 6.64 -10.25 2.76
C LEU A 166 7.67 -9.76 1.73
N ALA A 167 8.97 -9.73 2.07
CA ALA A 167 10.02 -9.36 1.14
C ALA A 167 10.03 -10.26 -0.10
N LEU A 168 9.92 -11.58 0.09
CA LEU A 168 9.80 -12.55 -1.01
C LEU A 168 8.53 -12.32 -1.84
N GLY A 169 7.41 -12.02 -1.18
CA GLY A 169 6.15 -11.67 -1.85
C GLY A 169 6.27 -10.42 -2.72
N GLU A 170 7.05 -9.44 -2.29
CA GLU A 170 7.39 -8.24 -3.04
C GLU A 170 8.39 -8.50 -4.18
N GLY A 171 9.02 -9.67 -4.20
CA GLY A 171 9.98 -10.12 -5.21
C GLY A 171 11.41 -9.67 -4.94
N ASP A 172 11.74 -9.45 -3.68
CA ASP A 172 13.09 -9.25 -3.18
C ASP A 172 13.64 -10.57 -2.62
N GLU A 173 14.94 -10.60 -2.34
CA GLU A 173 15.56 -11.70 -1.63
C GLU A 173 15.57 -11.40 -0.12
N ALA A 174 15.39 -12.41 0.70
CA ALA A 174 15.45 -12.27 2.14
C ALA A 174 16.02 -13.52 2.80
N SER A 175 16.81 -13.33 3.84
CA SER A 175 17.31 -14.38 4.71
C SER A 175 17.01 -14.10 6.17
N VAL A 176 16.88 -15.17 6.97
CA VAL A 176 16.62 -15.10 8.41
C VAL A 176 17.69 -15.89 9.13
N ASN A 177 18.30 -15.28 10.13
CA ASN A 177 19.26 -15.94 11.02
C ASN A 177 18.74 -15.84 12.47
N VAL A 178 18.47 -16.98 13.10
CA VAL A 178 17.93 -17.04 14.47
C VAL A 178 19.00 -17.48 15.43
N ARG A 179 19.19 -16.75 16.54
CA ARG A 179 20.16 -17.05 17.58
C ARG A 179 19.50 -16.91 18.97
N GLY A 180 19.12 -18.04 19.54
CA GLY A 180 18.40 -18.03 20.82
C GLY A 180 17.06 -17.31 20.73
N ASN A 181 16.91 -16.22 21.48
CA ASN A 181 15.72 -15.37 21.51
C ASN A 181 15.80 -14.13 20.61
N GLU A 182 16.85 -14.03 19.80
CA GLU A 182 17.07 -12.96 18.82
C GLU A 182 16.97 -13.52 17.40
N ALA A 183 16.65 -12.64 16.44
CA ALA A 183 16.68 -12.94 15.03
C ALA A 183 17.20 -11.75 14.24
N GLU A 184 17.84 -12.05 13.11
CA GLU A 184 18.26 -11.07 12.12
C GLU A 184 17.55 -11.35 10.80
N VAL A 185 17.10 -10.30 10.12
CA VAL A 185 16.53 -10.36 8.78
C VAL A 185 17.43 -9.52 7.89
N GLU A 186 17.88 -10.12 6.80
CA GLU A 186 18.57 -9.41 5.74
C GLU A 186 17.70 -9.43 4.49
N ARG A 187 17.53 -8.28 3.86
CA ARG A 187 16.75 -8.10 2.62
C ARG A 187 17.58 -7.39 1.59
N SER A 188 17.68 -7.96 0.40
CA SER A 188 18.32 -7.34 -0.75
C SER A 188 17.34 -7.17 -1.90
N GLY A 189 17.63 -6.17 -2.76
CA GLY A 189 16.82 -5.89 -3.93
C GLY A 189 15.82 -4.75 -3.78
N TRP A 190 15.45 -4.37 -2.58
CA TRP A 190 14.48 -3.31 -2.20
C TRP A 190 13.67 -2.73 -3.38
N ARG A 191 12.86 -3.60 -3.99
CA ARG A 191 12.08 -3.31 -5.20
C ARG A 191 11.18 -2.09 -5.05
N LEU A 192 10.67 -1.87 -3.85
CA LEU A 192 9.80 -0.75 -3.51
C LEU A 192 10.48 0.60 -3.76
N ALA A 193 11.77 0.72 -3.45
CA ALA A 193 12.56 1.94 -3.67
C ALA A 193 13.29 1.98 -5.02
N ARG A 194 13.07 1.00 -5.88
CA ARG A 194 13.72 0.98 -7.18
C ARG A 194 13.35 2.21 -8.01
N GLY A 195 14.37 2.96 -8.41
CA GLY A 195 14.23 4.19 -9.18
C GLY A 195 14.05 5.45 -8.31
N TRP A 196 14.19 5.34 -7.00
CA TRP A 196 14.19 6.51 -6.12
C TRP A 196 15.41 7.42 -6.34
N GLY A 197 16.56 6.87 -6.78
CA GLY A 197 17.76 7.67 -7.01
C GLY A 197 18.16 8.46 -5.77
N ASP A 198 18.22 9.78 -5.90
CA ASP A 198 18.61 10.72 -4.84
C ASP A 198 17.46 11.11 -3.91
N GLN A 199 16.48 10.23 -3.70
CA GLN A 199 15.41 10.52 -2.75
C GLN A 199 15.95 10.66 -1.32
N PRO A 200 15.34 11.54 -0.50
CA PRO A 200 15.78 11.75 0.88
C PRO A 200 15.82 10.44 1.68
N PRO A 201 16.93 10.15 2.40
CA PRO A 201 17.07 8.92 3.18
C PRO A 201 16.07 8.83 4.34
N GLU A 202 15.45 9.94 4.72
CA GLU A 202 14.37 10.02 5.71
C GLU A 202 13.15 9.21 5.29
N LEU A 203 12.90 9.01 3.99
CA LEU A 203 11.77 8.21 3.50
C LEU A 203 11.84 6.74 3.88
N PHE A 204 13.05 6.25 4.20
CA PHE A 204 13.21 4.93 4.79
C PHE A 204 12.43 4.79 6.10
N GLU A 205 12.46 5.82 6.96
CA GLU A 205 11.74 5.80 8.24
C GLU A 205 10.21 5.72 8.05
N ALA A 206 9.69 6.38 7.01
CA ALA A 206 8.30 6.28 6.64
C ALA A 206 7.89 4.83 6.34
N TRP A 207 8.70 4.13 5.54
CA TRP A 207 8.47 2.73 5.21
C TRP A 207 8.74 1.79 6.39
N ASN A 208 9.81 2.04 7.18
CA ASN A 208 10.17 1.22 8.33
C ASN A 208 9.10 1.24 9.42
N GLY A 209 8.31 2.31 9.49
CA GLY A 209 7.15 2.39 10.38
C GLY A 209 6.17 1.23 10.24
N LEU A 210 6.05 0.66 9.04
CA LEU A 210 5.23 -0.55 8.80
C LEU A 210 5.70 -1.73 9.67
N TRP A 211 6.98 -1.96 9.72
CA TRP A 211 7.60 -3.04 10.50
C TRP A 211 7.48 -2.79 12.00
N GLU A 212 7.65 -1.55 12.44
CA GLU A 212 7.46 -1.17 13.85
C GLU A 212 6.03 -1.43 14.32
N GLY A 213 5.04 -1.04 13.52
CA GLY A 213 3.63 -1.28 13.83
C GLY A 213 3.27 -2.76 13.82
N ALA A 214 3.78 -3.51 12.85
CA ALA A 214 3.58 -4.95 12.76
C ALA A 214 4.21 -5.68 13.96
N LEU A 215 5.43 -5.30 14.37
CA LEU A 215 6.08 -5.87 15.54
C LEU A 215 5.30 -5.62 16.82
N MET A 216 4.80 -4.40 17.01
CA MET A 216 3.97 -4.05 18.17
C MET A 216 2.69 -4.91 18.25
N ALA A 217 2.13 -5.30 17.10
CA ALA A 217 0.97 -6.19 17.05
C ALA A 217 1.34 -7.69 17.19
N HIS A 218 2.58 -8.04 16.84
CA HIS A 218 3.13 -9.38 16.98
C HIS A 218 3.50 -9.69 18.45
N ASP A 219 4.42 -8.90 19.01
CA ASP A 219 4.92 -9.07 20.36
C ASP A 219 5.51 -7.75 20.89
N ARG A 220 4.89 -7.19 21.93
CA ARG A 220 5.31 -5.92 22.52
C ARG A 220 6.58 -6.01 23.39
N SER A 221 7.02 -7.20 23.70
CA SER A 221 8.25 -7.43 24.45
C SER A 221 9.49 -7.43 23.57
N LEU A 222 9.33 -7.21 22.27
CA LEU A 222 10.40 -7.17 21.30
C LEU A 222 10.68 -5.74 20.82
N GLU A 223 11.94 -5.50 20.47
CA GLU A 223 12.37 -4.30 19.75
C GLU A 223 12.96 -4.65 18.39
N LEU A 224 12.84 -3.69 17.45
CA LEU A 224 13.38 -3.77 16.11
C LEU A 224 14.47 -2.71 15.94
N ALA A 225 15.67 -3.12 15.62
CA ALA A 225 16.77 -2.22 15.30
C ALA A 225 17.21 -2.41 13.86
N VAL A 226 17.30 -1.33 13.09
CA VAL A 226 17.92 -1.34 11.76
C VAL A 226 19.43 -1.39 11.96
N THR A 227 20.11 -2.36 11.35
CA THR A 227 21.55 -2.57 11.49
C THR A 227 22.33 -2.27 10.22
N ALA A 228 21.70 -2.28 9.06
CA ALA A 228 22.26 -1.87 7.76
C ALA A 228 21.17 -1.30 6.86
N ARG A 229 21.53 -0.42 5.93
CA ARG A 229 20.60 0.25 5.03
C ARG A 229 21.15 0.33 3.61
N GLN A 230 20.46 -0.32 2.68
CA GLN A 230 20.86 -0.34 1.26
C GLN A 230 20.79 1.06 0.62
N ASP A 231 19.87 1.92 1.04
CA ASP A 231 19.78 3.31 0.57
C ASP A 231 20.92 4.21 1.06
N LEU A 232 21.70 3.77 2.04
CA LEU A 232 22.91 4.45 2.51
C LEU A 232 24.20 3.80 1.98
N GLY A 233 24.10 2.82 1.08
CA GLY A 233 25.23 2.18 0.41
C GLY A 233 25.63 0.81 0.97
N ASP A 234 24.91 0.27 1.96
CA ASP A 234 25.12 -1.10 2.42
C ASP A 234 24.66 -2.11 1.33
N ALA A 235 25.19 -3.32 1.37
CA ALA A 235 24.83 -4.38 0.40
C ALA A 235 23.36 -4.82 0.50
N ALA A 236 22.79 -4.73 1.69
CA ALA A 236 21.42 -5.09 2.00
C ALA A 236 20.87 -4.21 3.11
N THR A 237 19.54 -4.26 3.30
CA THR A 237 18.93 -3.69 4.50
C THR A 237 18.72 -4.80 5.52
N SER A 238 19.19 -4.56 6.75
CA SER A 238 19.17 -5.57 7.81
C SER A 238 18.53 -5.04 9.08
N TRP A 239 17.80 -5.92 9.75
CA TRP A 239 17.16 -5.65 11.04
C TRP A 239 17.55 -6.72 12.05
N ARG A 240 17.71 -6.27 13.29
CA ARG A 240 17.81 -7.16 14.46
C ARG A 240 16.53 -7.04 15.28
N ILE A 241 15.98 -8.18 15.63
CA ILE A 241 14.79 -8.34 16.47
C ILE A 241 15.24 -9.03 17.73
N ARG A 242 14.98 -8.41 18.89
CA ARG A 242 15.37 -8.96 20.19
C ARG A 242 14.41 -8.54 21.29
N PRO A 243 14.42 -9.21 22.46
CA PRO A 243 13.69 -8.75 23.62
C PRO A 243 14.12 -7.34 24.04
N THR A 244 13.14 -6.54 24.46
CA THR A 244 13.42 -5.23 25.10
C THR A 244 14.23 -5.44 26.36
N SER A 245 15.26 -4.64 26.57
CA SER A 245 15.99 -4.63 27.83
C SER A 245 15.05 -4.21 28.97
N ALA A 246 15.02 -4.99 30.05
CA ALA A 246 14.24 -4.71 31.25
C ALA A 246 14.72 -3.45 31.95
#